data_a7ba1e184ea059139ac44803e7436656
#
_entry.id   a7ba1e184ea059139ac44803e7436656
#
_cell.length_a   1.000
_cell.length_b   1.000
_cell.length_c   1.000
_cell.angle_alpha   90.00
_cell.angle_beta   90.00
_cell.angle_gamma   90.00
#
_symmetry.space_group_name_H-M   'P 1'
#
loop_
_entity.id
_entity.type
_entity.pdbx_description
1 polymer ?
#
loop_
_entity_poly.entity_id
_entity_poly.type
_entity_poly.pdbx_seq_one_letter_code
_entity_poly.pdbx_strand_id
1 'polypeptide(L)'
;MTDEQFSQAISFWTKKDQGEEKLDQERLSEWIDDFLSSHKVLALAVSSGDFVRCTPLEYSWHDGALWIFTEGGMKFRALQENRHAAAAIFDPAPSFGGLKSTQIEGDIEIIEPFTYEYNSAAAFRKIPLETLKKLPEPMWLLKLVPGEITCLNSDFKKDGYGSRQIWRAEQSI
;
A
#
# COMPACT_ATOMS: atom_id res chain seq x y z
N MET A 1 25.30 -8.25 -15.37
CA MET A 1 25.38 -6.78 -15.19
C MET A 1 26.56 -6.49 -14.28
N THR A 2 27.34 -5.47 -14.59
CA THR A 2 28.39 -4.95 -13.71
C THR A 2 27.80 -4.05 -12.62
N ASP A 3 28.57 -3.77 -11.55
CA ASP A 3 28.13 -2.86 -10.48
C ASP A 3 27.82 -1.45 -11.01
N GLU A 4 28.57 -1.00 -12.02
CA GLU A 4 28.32 0.27 -12.68
C GLU A 4 26.98 0.27 -13.44
N GLN A 5 26.63 -0.82 -14.13
CA GLN A 5 25.34 -0.97 -14.82
C GLN A 5 24.18 -1.02 -13.81
N PHE A 6 24.36 -1.66 -12.65
CA PHE A 6 23.37 -1.62 -11.57
C PHE A 6 23.16 -0.21 -11.05
N SER A 7 24.27 0.50 -10.75
CA SER A 7 24.23 1.89 -10.26
C SER A 7 23.56 2.83 -11.26
N GLN A 8 23.83 2.65 -12.55
CA GLN A 8 23.21 3.42 -13.62
C GLN A 8 21.71 3.14 -13.73
N ALA A 9 21.32 1.86 -13.68
CA ALA A 9 19.90 1.46 -13.74
C ALA A 9 19.09 2.03 -12.56
N ILE A 10 19.66 2.05 -11.37
CA ILE A 10 19.02 2.63 -10.17
C ILE A 10 18.88 4.15 -10.32
N SER A 11 19.97 4.84 -10.73
CA SER A 11 20.05 6.30 -10.65
C SER A 11 19.38 7.03 -11.82
N PHE A 12 19.28 6.43 -13.00
CA PHE A 12 18.80 7.12 -14.21
C PHE A 12 17.36 7.62 -14.06
N TRP A 13 16.46 6.73 -13.72
CA TRP A 13 15.05 7.06 -13.58
C TRP A 13 14.79 7.96 -12.36
N THR A 14 15.49 7.70 -11.25
CA THR A 14 15.39 8.53 -10.05
C THR A 14 15.78 9.98 -10.34
N LYS A 15 16.89 10.20 -11.04
CA LYS A 15 17.32 11.56 -11.41
C LYS A 15 16.36 12.23 -12.39
N LYS A 16 15.83 11.48 -13.36
CA LYS A 16 14.83 12.01 -14.29
C LYS A 16 13.57 12.45 -13.53
N ASP A 17 13.03 11.60 -12.67
CA ASP A 17 11.83 11.90 -11.90
C ASP A 17 12.03 13.12 -10.96
N GLN A 18 13.23 13.33 -10.43
CA GLN A 18 13.58 14.49 -9.60
C GLN A 18 13.51 15.82 -10.36
N GLY A 19 13.76 15.80 -11.67
CA GLY A 19 13.72 16.99 -12.53
C GLY A 19 12.33 17.32 -13.07
N GLU A 20 11.32 16.49 -12.84
CA GLU A 20 9.95 16.70 -13.30
C GLU A 20 9.13 17.50 -12.26
N GLU A 21 8.18 18.32 -12.76
CA GLU A 21 7.23 19.05 -11.91
C GLU A 21 6.42 18.11 -11.03
N LYS A 22 6.18 18.53 -9.78
CA LYS A 22 5.45 17.77 -8.79
C LYS A 22 4.08 18.39 -8.50
N LEU A 23 3.10 17.54 -8.30
CA LEU A 23 1.82 17.94 -7.70
C LEU A 23 2.08 18.48 -6.29
N ASP A 24 1.29 19.48 -5.88
CA ASP A 24 1.22 19.82 -4.46
C ASP A 24 0.66 18.64 -3.65
N GLN A 25 1.00 18.61 -2.35
CA GLN A 25 0.69 17.45 -1.50
C GLN A 25 -0.81 17.27 -1.27
N GLU A 26 -1.60 18.35 -1.30
CA GLU A 26 -3.06 18.30 -1.12
C GLU A 26 -3.71 17.58 -2.31
N ARG A 27 -3.43 18.03 -3.54
CA ARG A 27 -3.93 17.37 -4.78
C ARG A 27 -3.44 15.93 -4.91
N LEU A 28 -2.20 15.65 -4.50
CA LEU A 28 -1.68 14.29 -4.52
C LEU A 28 -2.41 13.40 -3.51
N SER A 29 -2.70 13.91 -2.31
CA SER A 29 -3.48 13.18 -1.30
C SER A 29 -4.91 12.89 -1.78
N GLU A 30 -5.58 13.86 -2.39
CA GLU A 30 -6.92 13.65 -3.00
C GLU A 30 -6.89 12.53 -4.05
N TRP A 31 -5.89 12.57 -4.95
CA TRP A 31 -5.74 11.51 -5.96
C TRP A 31 -5.48 10.14 -5.33
N ILE A 32 -4.65 10.07 -4.27
CA ILE A 32 -4.38 8.83 -3.53
C ILE A 32 -5.66 8.29 -2.90
N ASP A 33 -6.42 9.13 -2.23
CA ASP A 33 -7.67 8.75 -1.58
C ASP A 33 -8.69 8.19 -2.58
N ASP A 34 -8.86 8.85 -3.73
CA ASP A 34 -9.74 8.40 -4.81
C ASP A 34 -9.26 7.07 -5.40
N PHE A 35 -7.97 6.96 -5.71
CA PHE A 35 -7.39 5.76 -6.30
C PHE A 35 -7.51 4.56 -5.36
N LEU A 36 -7.08 4.71 -4.11
CA LEU A 36 -7.11 3.62 -3.13
C LEU A 36 -8.54 3.23 -2.75
N SER A 37 -9.47 4.18 -2.67
CA SER A 37 -10.88 3.89 -2.39
C SER A 37 -11.59 3.18 -3.54
N SER A 38 -11.17 3.41 -4.79
CA SER A 38 -11.76 2.79 -5.97
C SER A 38 -11.33 1.33 -6.20
N HIS A 39 -10.20 0.92 -5.61
CA HIS A 39 -9.67 -0.44 -5.69
C HIS A 39 -10.02 -1.26 -4.44
N LYS A 40 -9.97 -2.59 -4.57
CA LYS A 40 -10.38 -3.50 -3.49
C LYS A 40 -9.36 -4.59 -3.17
N VAL A 41 -8.34 -4.75 -4.01
CA VAL A 41 -7.31 -5.78 -3.88
C VAL A 41 -5.94 -5.14 -3.98
N LEU A 42 -5.04 -5.60 -3.12
CA LEU A 42 -3.64 -5.24 -3.13
C LEU A 42 -2.77 -6.49 -3.17
N ALA A 43 -1.51 -6.33 -3.56
CA ALA A 43 -0.46 -7.30 -3.35
C ALA A 43 0.40 -6.86 -2.16
N LEU A 44 0.25 -7.53 -1.01
CA LEU A 44 1.04 -7.26 0.21
C LEU A 44 2.35 -8.02 0.16
N ALA A 45 3.47 -7.32 0.22
CA ALA A 45 4.81 -7.88 0.32
C ALA A 45 5.36 -7.70 1.74
N VAL A 46 5.83 -8.80 2.32
CA VAL A 46 6.48 -8.84 3.65
C VAL A 46 7.77 -9.64 3.56
N SER A 47 8.76 -9.30 4.36
CA SER A 47 10.05 -9.99 4.38
C SER A 47 10.67 -10.05 5.77
N SER A 48 11.49 -11.09 6.01
CA SER A 48 12.35 -11.22 7.19
C SER A 48 13.53 -12.12 6.82
N GLY A 49 14.75 -11.60 6.89
CA GLY A 49 15.94 -12.28 6.37
C GLY A 49 15.77 -12.67 4.90
N ASP A 50 16.02 -13.93 4.57
CA ASP A 50 15.86 -14.47 3.21
C ASP A 50 14.40 -14.83 2.87
N PHE A 51 13.49 -14.73 3.84
CA PHE A 51 12.09 -15.03 3.60
C PHE A 51 11.35 -13.81 3.01
N VAL A 52 10.76 -14.02 1.85
CA VAL A 52 9.91 -13.01 1.18
C VAL A 52 8.56 -13.64 0.85
N ARG A 53 7.49 -12.92 1.09
CA ARG A 53 6.14 -13.34 0.73
C ARG A 53 5.37 -12.18 0.11
N CYS A 54 4.76 -12.43 -1.07
CA CYS A 54 3.81 -11.54 -1.69
C CYS A 54 2.44 -12.23 -1.72
N THR A 55 1.40 -11.58 -1.21
CA THR A 55 0.07 -12.16 -1.06
C THR A 55 -0.99 -11.19 -1.59
N PRO A 56 -1.85 -11.58 -2.56
CA PRO A 56 -3.00 -10.79 -2.93
C PRO A 56 -4.04 -10.85 -1.80
N LEU A 57 -4.55 -9.71 -1.38
CA LEU A 57 -5.50 -9.57 -0.28
C LEU A 57 -6.53 -8.49 -0.60
N GLU A 58 -7.75 -8.67 -0.10
CA GLU A 58 -8.73 -7.59 -0.08
C GLU A 58 -8.38 -6.57 1.01
N TYR A 59 -8.67 -5.31 0.74
CA TYR A 59 -8.46 -4.23 1.69
C TYR A 59 -9.59 -3.20 1.65
N SER A 60 -9.59 -2.33 2.64
CA SER A 60 -10.27 -1.04 2.62
C SER A 60 -9.30 0.07 2.94
N TRP A 61 -9.50 1.24 2.32
CA TRP A 61 -8.77 2.45 2.59
C TRP A 61 -9.64 3.41 3.40
N HIS A 62 -9.25 3.76 4.58
CA HIS A 62 -9.85 4.80 5.40
C HIS A 62 -8.91 5.23 6.53
N ASP A 63 -9.12 6.42 7.07
CA ASP A 63 -8.30 7.00 8.14
C ASP A 63 -6.79 6.95 7.84
N GLY A 64 -6.43 7.19 6.56
CA GLY A 64 -5.05 7.23 6.11
C GLY A 64 -4.30 5.90 6.17
N ALA A 65 -4.98 4.77 6.24
CA ALA A 65 -4.38 3.44 6.34
C ALA A 65 -5.08 2.40 5.46
N LEU A 66 -4.35 1.33 5.13
CA LEU A 66 -4.90 0.14 4.50
C LEU A 66 -5.27 -0.89 5.56
N TRP A 67 -6.55 -1.30 5.57
CA TRP A 67 -7.11 -2.24 6.54
C TRP A 67 -7.42 -3.56 5.86
N ILE A 68 -6.83 -4.65 6.36
CA ILE A 68 -6.78 -5.94 5.71
C ILE A 68 -7.23 -7.03 6.68
N PHE A 69 -8.45 -7.54 6.49
CA PHE A 69 -8.88 -8.75 7.21
C PHE A 69 -8.25 -9.99 6.57
N THR A 70 -7.71 -10.88 7.37
CA THR A 70 -7.00 -12.07 6.90
C THR A 70 -7.08 -13.24 7.87
N GLU A 71 -7.19 -14.46 7.33
CA GLU A 71 -7.22 -15.70 8.11
C GLU A 71 -5.85 -16.09 8.72
N GLY A 72 -4.78 -15.35 8.41
CA GLY A 72 -3.43 -15.70 8.86
C GLY A 72 -2.52 -16.13 7.72
N GLY A 73 -1.73 -17.19 7.92
CA GLY A 73 -0.85 -17.79 6.94
C GLY A 73 0.59 -17.30 6.99
N MET A 74 1.38 -17.69 5.97
CA MET A 74 2.84 -17.55 5.97
C MET A 74 3.38 -16.11 6.07
N LYS A 75 2.57 -15.10 5.76
CA LYS A 75 2.97 -13.69 5.95
C LYS A 75 3.28 -13.36 7.43
N PHE A 76 2.62 -14.04 8.38
CA PHE A 76 2.87 -13.84 9.80
C PHE A 76 4.24 -14.31 10.24
N ARG A 77 4.87 -15.25 9.51
CA ARG A 77 6.27 -15.63 9.75
C ARG A 77 7.21 -14.43 9.60
N ALA A 78 6.99 -13.58 8.59
CA ALA A 78 7.78 -12.36 8.44
C ALA A 78 7.35 -11.29 9.45
N LEU A 79 6.03 -11.08 9.62
CA LEU A 79 5.48 -10.02 10.46
C LEU A 79 5.82 -10.16 11.95
N GLN A 80 6.15 -11.34 12.44
CA GLN A 80 6.60 -11.51 13.81
C GLN A 80 7.97 -10.86 14.09
N GLU A 81 8.82 -10.74 13.07
CA GLU A 81 10.18 -10.21 13.16
C GLU A 81 10.32 -8.83 12.54
N ASN A 82 9.59 -8.57 11.46
CA ASN A 82 9.66 -7.32 10.70
C ASN A 82 8.25 -6.82 10.36
N ARG A 83 7.90 -5.65 10.88
CA ARG A 83 6.61 -5.01 10.63
C ARG A 83 6.63 -4.13 9.38
N HIS A 84 7.79 -3.79 8.86
CA HIS A 84 7.90 -3.01 7.65
C HIS A 84 7.46 -3.83 6.45
N ALA A 85 6.58 -3.27 5.64
CA ALA A 85 5.95 -3.95 4.53
C ALA A 85 5.73 -3.02 3.34
N ALA A 86 5.51 -3.62 2.18
CA ALA A 86 5.11 -2.88 1.01
C ALA A 86 3.80 -3.44 0.44
N ALA A 87 3.00 -2.56 -0.17
CA ALA A 87 1.80 -2.94 -0.90
C ALA A 87 1.80 -2.34 -2.29
N ALA A 88 1.28 -3.07 -3.27
CA ALA A 88 1.04 -2.58 -4.62
C ALA A 88 -0.44 -2.66 -4.96
N ILE A 89 -1.00 -1.56 -5.47
CA ILE A 89 -2.35 -1.48 -6.02
C ILE A 89 -2.24 -0.90 -7.43
N PHE A 90 -2.92 -1.49 -8.39
CA PHE A 90 -2.80 -1.10 -9.80
C PHE A 90 -4.06 -1.43 -10.60
N ASP A 91 -4.24 -0.73 -11.70
CA ASP A 91 -5.31 -1.02 -12.65
C ASP A 91 -5.13 -2.43 -13.24
N PRO A 92 -6.19 -3.27 -13.26
CA PRO A 92 -6.07 -4.68 -13.66
C PRO A 92 -5.86 -4.89 -15.17
N ALA A 93 -6.21 -3.91 -16.00
CA ALA A 93 -6.15 -4.02 -17.45
C ALA A 93 -5.72 -2.69 -18.11
N PRO A 94 -4.50 -2.20 -17.86
CA PRO A 94 -4.03 -0.95 -18.45
C PRO A 94 -3.75 -1.11 -19.96
N SER A 95 -3.92 -0.03 -20.72
CA SER A 95 -3.35 0.07 -22.05
C SER A 95 -1.82 0.17 -21.98
N PHE A 96 -1.12 -0.07 -23.09
CA PHE A 96 0.33 0.13 -23.12
C PHE A 96 0.70 1.58 -22.71
N GLY A 97 1.53 1.71 -21.68
CA GLY A 97 1.91 3.01 -21.11
C GLY A 97 0.83 3.73 -20.30
N GLY A 98 -0.35 3.11 -20.11
CA GLY A 98 -1.47 3.69 -19.36
C GLY A 98 -1.63 3.13 -17.94
N LEU A 99 -0.63 2.42 -17.40
CA LEU A 99 -0.67 1.89 -16.04
C LEU A 99 -0.82 3.02 -15.02
N LYS A 100 -1.85 2.88 -14.17
CA LYS A 100 -1.99 3.65 -12.93
C LYS A 100 -1.74 2.70 -11.76
N SER A 101 -0.90 3.12 -10.83
CA SER A 101 -0.55 2.29 -9.69
C SER A 101 -0.06 3.11 -8.52
N THR A 102 -0.15 2.50 -7.33
CA THR A 102 0.53 2.96 -6.12
C THR A 102 1.44 1.86 -5.60
N GLN A 103 2.62 2.25 -5.12
CA GLN A 103 3.50 1.44 -4.30
C GLN A 103 3.55 2.12 -2.93
N ILE A 104 3.21 1.39 -1.90
CA ILE A 104 3.07 1.90 -0.54
C ILE A 104 4.08 1.18 0.32
N GLU A 105 4.90 1.93 1.04
CA GLU A 105 5.82 1.43 2.05
C GLU A 105 5.41 1.99 3.41
N GLY A 106 5.42 1.13 4.43
CA GLY A 106 5.00 1.52 5.77
C GLY A 106 5.04 0.37 6.76
N ASP A 107 4.51 0.61 7.95
CA ASP A 107 4.54 -0.36 9.03
C ASP A 107 3.16 -0.99 9.27
N ILE A 108 3.18 -2.29 9.58
CA ILE A 108 1.96 -3.05 9.90
C ILE A 108 1.75 -3.08 11.41
N GLU A 109 0.59 -2.60 11.82
CA GLU A 109 0.00 -2.85 13.12
C GLU A 109 -0.90 -4.09 13.03
N ILE A 110 -0.76 -5.03 13.96
CA ILE A 110 -1.67 -6.17 14.08
C ILE A 110 -2.69 -5.82 15.15
N ILE A 111 -3.94 -5.65 14.72
CA ILE A 111 -5.03 -5.26 15.59
C ILE A 111 -5.68 -6.52 16.18
N GLU A 112 -5.81 -6.54 17.50
CA GLU A 112 -6.44 -7.67 18.20
C GLU A 112 -7.91 -7.81 17.83
N PRO A 113 -8.38 -9.06 17.58
CA PRO A 113 -9.78 -9.33 17.28
C PRO A 113 -10.73 -8.78 18.36
N PHE A 114 -11.85 -8.22 17.88
CA PHE A 114 -12.97 -7.73 18.70
C PHE A 114 -12.68 -6.52 19.60
N THR A 115 -11.51 -5.87 19.45
CA THR A 115 -11.25 -4.54 20.02
C THR A 115 -12.13 -3.48 19.36
N TYR A 116 -12.14 -2.27 19.91
CA TYR A 116 -12.89 -1.14 19.33
C TYR A 116 -12.45 -0.88 17.88
N GLU A 117 -11.16 -0.82 17.62
CA GLU A 117 -10.58 -0.54 16.31
C GLU A 117 -10.92 -1.66 15.29
N TYR A 118 -10.80 -2.92 15.69
CA TYR A 118 -11.24 -4.07 14.89
C TYR A 118 -12.72 -3.98 14.50
N ASN A 119 -13.57 -3.68 15.49
CA ASN A 119 -15.01 -3.58 15.28
C ASN A 119 -15.37 -2.40 14.37
N SER A 120 -14.68 -1.28 14.48
CA SER A 120 -14.82 -0.12 13.62
C SER A 120 -14.48 -0.46 12.15
N ALA A 121 -13.36 -1.12 11.92
CA ALA A 121 -12.94 -1.57 10.58
C ALA A 121 -13.94 -2.59 9.98
N ALA A 122 -14.46 -3.51 10.80
CA ALA A 122 -15.49 -4.46 10.37
C ALA A 122 -16.79 -3.73 9.96
N ALA A 123 -17.21 -2.75 10.76
CA ALA A 123 -18.39 -1.93 10.46
C ALA A 123 -18.21 -1.11 9.17
N PHE A 124 -17.03 -0.52 8.94
CA PHE A 124 -16.71 0.19 7.70
C PHE A 124 -16.87 -0.71 6.47
N ARG A 125 -16.41 -1.95 6.57
CA ARG A 125 -16.58 -2.97 5.50
C ARG A 125 -17.95 -3.63 5.48
N LYS A 126 -18.85 -3.26 6.39
CA LYS A 126 -20.18 -3.89 6.55
C LYS A 126 -20.11 -5.40 6.81
N ILE A 127 -19.06 -5.85 7.52
CA ILE A 127 -18.90 -7.24 7.94
C ILE A 127 -19.63 -7.43 9.28
N PRO A 128 -20.64 -8.31 9.38
CA PRO A 128 -21.33 -8.52 10.64
C PRO A 128 -20.40 -9.17 11.68
N LEU A 129 -20.23 -8.55 12.85
CA LEU A 129 -19.38 -9.09 13.92
C LEU A 129 -19.79 -10.50 14.36
N GLU A 130 -21.08 -10.79 14.34
CA GLU A 130 -21.60 -12.14 14.67
C GLU A 130 -21.14 -13.22 13.68
N THR A 131 -20.83 -12.83 12.44
CA THR A 131 -20.22 -13.74 11.46
C THR A 131 -18.77 -14.02 11.82
N LEU A 132 -18.01 -12.99 12.17
CA LEU A 132 -16.61 -13.11 12.57
C LEU A 132 -16.44 -13.94 13.86
N LYS A 133 -17.35 -13.76 14.83
CA LYS A 133 -17.33 -14.53 16.10
C LYS A 133 -17.66 -16.02 15.93
N LYS A 134 -18.30 -16.40 14.84
CA LYS A 134 -18.65 -17.80 14.55
C LYS A 134 -17.55 -18.57 13.82
N LEU A 135 -16.50 -17.89 13.39
CA LEU A 135 -15.37 -18.55 12.76
C LEU A 135 -14.65 -19.44 13.77
N PRO A 136 -14.10 -20.59 13.36
CA PRO A 136 -13.36 -21.50 14.24
C PRO A 136 -12.10 -20.86 14.83
N GLU A 137 -11.49 -19.96 14.09
CA GLU A 137 -10.38 -19.11 14.49
C GLU A 137 -10.70 -17.65 14.15
N PRO A 138 -10.32 -16.66 14.99
CA PRO A 138 -10.55 -15.27 14.70
C PRO A 138 -9.84 -14.82 13.42
N MET A 139 -10.51 -14.05 12.59
CA MET A 139 -9.81 -13.31 11.53
C MET A 139 -8.90 -12.25 12.14
N TRP A 140 -7.67 -12.18 11.64
CA TRP A 140 -6.73 -11.12 12.01
C TRP A 140 -7.03 -9.85 11.23
N LEU A 141 -6.73 -8.72 11.82
CA LEU A 141 -6.78 -7.44 11.14
C LEU A 141 -5.38 -6.83 11.10
N LEU A 142 -4.91 -6.57 9.89
CA LEU A 142 -3.67 -5.85 9.65
C LEU A 142 -4.01 -4.42 9.23
N LYS A 143 -3.33 -3.44 9.83
CA LYS A 143 -3.41 -2.03 9.45
C LYS A 143 -2.03 -1.62 8.94
N LEU A 144 -1.90 -1.38 7.65
CA LEU A 144 -0.68 -0.84 7.06
C LEU A 144 -0.78 0.68 7.07
N VAL A 145 0.06 1.31 7.88
CA VAL A 145 0.20 2.76 8.00
C VAL A 145 1.29 3.22 7.02
N PRO A 146 0.95 3.98 5.98
CA PRO A 146 1.93 4.42 5.00
C PRO A 146 2.93 5.42 5.57
N GLY A 147 4.21 5.21 5.31
CA GLY A 147 5.28 6.20 5.47
C GLY A 147 5.57 6.92 4.16
N GLU A 148 5.52 6.18 3.05
CA GLU A 148 5.67 6.70 1.70
C GLU A 148 4.71 6.02 0.73
N ILE A 149 4.15 6.81 -0.20
CA ILE A 149 3.33 6.32 -1.32
C ILE A 149 3.90 6.86 -2.63
N THR A 150 4.44 5.98 -3.46
CA THR A 150 4.84 6.29 -4.83
C THR A 150 3.66 6.04 -5.77
N CYS A 151 3.21 7.08 -6.47
CA CYS A 151 2.12 7.06 -7.44
C CYS A 151 2.67 7.08 -8.85
N LEU A 152 2.15 6.24 -9.73
CA LEU A 152 2.41 6.26 -11.16
C LEU A 152 1.10 6.51 -11.89
N ASN A 153 1.03 7.62 -12.65
CA ASN A 153 -0.09 7.93 -13.53
C ASN A 153 0.37 8.80 -14.70
N SER A 154 0.30 8.25 -15.91
CA SER A 154 0.69 8.99 -17.12
C SER A 154 -0.21 10.18 -17.44
N ASP A 155 -1.43 10.22 -16.89
CA ASP A 155 -2.34 11.34 -17.09
C ASP A 155 -1.86 12.65 -16.44
N PHE A 156 -1.03 12.57 -15.40
CA PHE A 156 -0.40 13.76 -14.81
C PHE A 156 0.40 14.60 -15.82
N LYS A 157 0.93 13.97 -16.87
CA LYS A 157 1.65 14.67 -17.94
C LYS A 157 0.77 15.61 -18.75
N LYS A 158 -0.55 15.35 -18.83
CA LYS A 158 -1.49 16.22 -19.55
C LYS A 158 -1.58 17.60 -18.90
N ASP A 159 -1.34 17.64 -17.58
CA ASP A 159 -1.35 18.87 -16.78
C ASP A 159 0.07 19.42 -16.52
N GLY A 160 1.11 18.86 -17.19
CA GLY A 160 2.50 19.34 -17.09
C GLY A 160 3.32 18.73 -15.96
N TYR A 161 2.78 17.77 -15.22
CA TYR A 161 3.48 17.13 -14.10
C TYR A 161 4.20 15.85 -14.52
N GLY A 162 5.19 15.43 -13.73
CA GLY A 162 5.82 14.12 -13.87
C GLY A 162 4.82 12.98 -13.62
N SER A 163 4.95 11.89 -14.38
CA SER A 163 4.06 10.71 -14.21
C SER A 163 4.25 10.00 -12.87
N ARG A 164 5.41 10.17 -12.24
CA ARG A 164 5.71 9.63 -10.91
C ARG A 164 5.67 10.73 -9.86
N GLN A 165 4.82 10.53 -8.87
CA GLN A 165 4.64 11.43 -7.74
C GLN A 165 4.88 10.67 -6.44
N ILE A 166 5.38 11.35 -5.41
CA ILE A 166 5.71 10.73 -4.12
C ILE A 166 5.06 11.54 -3.01
N TRP A 167 4.22 10.87 -2.25
CA TRP A 167 3.67 11.36 -1.01
C TRP A 167 4.45 10.79 0.17
N ARG A 168 4.68 11.60 1.20
CA ARG A 168 5.32 11.18 2.45
C ARG A 168 4.50 11.63 3.64
N ALA A 169 4.39 10.74 4.63
CA ALA A 169 3.83 11.11 5.91
C ALA A 169 4.68 12.23 6.54
N GLU A 170 4.01 13.21 7.17
CA GLU A 170 4.70 14.21 7.95
C GLU A 170 5.46 13.52 9.10
N GLN A 171 6.74 13.75 9.17
CA GLN A 171 7.53 13.26 10.31
C GLN A 171 7.09 14.06 11.54
N SER A 172 6.44 13.38 12.49
CA SER A 172 6.22 13.97 13.82
C SER A 172 7.57 14.29 14.44
N ILE A 173 7.85 15.58 14.63
CA ILE A 173 9.06 16.11 15.29
C ILE A 173 8.98 15.79 16.80
#